data_2ea637fa0ed38e8b6d43f5e2dc3229b0
#
_entry.id   2ea637fa0ed38e8b6d43f5e2dc3229b0
#
_cell.length_a   1.000
_cell.length_b   1.000
_cell.length_c   1.000
_cell.angle_alpha   90.00
_cell.angle_beta   90.00
_cell.angle_gamma   90.00
#
_symmetry.space_group_name_H-M   'P 1'
#
loop_
_entity.id
_entity.type
_entity.pdbx_description
1 polymer ?
#
loop_
_entity_poly.entity_id
_entity_poly.type
_entity_poly.pdbx_seq_one_letter_code
_entity_poly.pdbx_strand_id
1 'polypeptide(L)' 'FAVDLDANEGTVSKSSNTYTVTHGLASQDLIVQVVDISAGTPAYDTVLCDITRPNSSTITVAFASSVTDDDYRVLIQKVM' A
#
# COMPACT_ATOMS: atom_id res chain seq x y z
N PHE A 1 4.31 8.21 5.99
CA PHE A 1 3.27 7.23 6.37
C PHE A 1 3.66 5.85 5.86
N ALA A 2 3.60 4.87 6.70
CA ALA A 2 3.87 3.48 6.34
C ALA A 2 2.85 2.58 7.02
N VAL A 3 2.35 1.58 6.29
CA VAL A 3 1.42 0.60 6.85
C VAL A 3 1.59 -0.73 6.12
N ASP A 4 1.43 -1.82 6.84
CA ASP A 4 1.43 -3.14 6.23
C ASP A 4 0.12 -3.35 5.46
N LEU A 5 0.20 -3.96 4.28
CA LEU A 5 -0.98 -4.27 3.47
C LEU A 5 -1.65 -5.52 4.05
N ASP A 6 -2.46 -5.30 5.06
CA ASP A 6 -3.15 -6.33 5.82
C ASP A 6 -4.59 -5.87 6.04
N ALA A 7 -5.55 -6.70 5.65
CA ALA A 7 -6.96 -6.38 5.78
C ALA A 7 -7.40 -6.19 7.25
N ASN A 8 -6.57 -6.60 8.20
CA ASN A 8 -6.84 -6.39 9.63
C ASN A 8 -6.36 -5.03 10.13
N GLU A 9 -5.59 -4.29 9.34
CA GLU A 9 -5.21 -2.92 9.70
C GLU A 9 -6.42 -2.00 9.57
N GLY A 10 -6.61 -1.12 10.56
CA GLY A 10 -7.78 -0.24 10.61
C GLY A 10 -7.87 0.76 9.46
N THR A 11 -6.75 1.07 8.82
CA THR A 11 -6.69 2.02 7.70
C THR A 11 -6.59 1.34 6.34
N VAL A 12 -6.68 0.02 6.30
CA VAL A 12 -6.53 -0.75 5.07
C VAL A 12 -7.76 -1.63 4.88
N SER A 13 -8.28 -1.66 3.66
CA SER A 13 -9.31 -2.62 3.27
C SER A 13 -8.87 -3.34 2.02
N LYS A 14 -9.34 -4.56 1.84
CA LYS A 14 -8.95 -5.42 0.73
C LYS A 14 -10.18 -5.88 -0.05
N SER A 15 -10.10 -5.83 -1.36
CA SER A 15 -11.09 -6.38 -2.27
C SER A 15 -10.36 -7.14 -3.36
N SER A 16 -10.46 -8.47 -3.37
CA SER A 16 -9.71 -9.35 -4.28
C SER A 16 -8.21 -9.12 -4.16
N ASN A 17 -7.59 -8.58 -5.22
CA ASN A 17 -6.16 -8.30 -5.24
C ASN A 17 -5.85 -6.81 -5.09
N THR A 18 -6.82 -6.02 -4.63
CA THR A 18 -6.66 -4.57 -4.48
C THR A 18 -6.81 -4.16 -3.02
N TYR A 19 -5.81 -3.44 -2.51
CA TYR A 19 -5.88 -2.84 -1.18
C TYR A 19 -6.20 -1.36 -1.30
N THR A 20 -7.09 -0.88 -0.45
CA THR A 20 -7.39 0.55 -0.31
C THR A 20 -6.79 1.02 1.01
N VAL A 21 -5.94 2.02 0.95
CA VAL A 21 -5.22 2.54 2.12
C VAL A 21 -5.66 3.97 2.39
N THR A 22 -6.13 4.21 3.61
CA THR A 22 -6.47 5.57 4.07
C THR A 22 -5.25 6.15 4.76
N HIS A 23 -4.60 7.12 4.12
CA HIS A 23 -3.37 7.71 4.65
C HIS A 23 -3.60 9.02 5.41
N GLY A 24 -4.69 9.71 5.12
CA GLY A 24 -5.03 10.95 5.83
C GLY A 24 -4.06 12.11 5.59
N LEU A 25 -3.30 12.10 4.50
CA LEU A 25 -2.29 13.13 4.24
C LEU A 25 -2.84 14.36 3.54
N ALA A 26 -4.12 14.34 3.19
CA ALA A 26 -4.82 15.45 2.56
C ALA A 26 -4.14 15.92 1.26
N SER A 27 -3.64 14.99 0.47
CA SER A 27 -2.97 15.30 -0.79
C SER A 27 -2.99 14.10 -1.72
N GLN A 28 -3.02 14.36 -3.03
CA GLN A 28 -2.79 13.35 -4.06
C GLN A 28 -1.37 13.45 -4.63
N ASP A 29 -0.59 14.44 -4.20
CA ASP A 29 0.80 14.62 -4.64
C ASP A 29 1.71 13.79 -3.74
N LEU A 30 1.72 12.48 -3.98
CA LEU A 30 2.36 11.49 -3.12
C LEU A 30 3.38 10.67 -3.90
N ILE A 31 4.48 10.34 -3.22
CA ILE A 31 5.38 9.29 -3.64
C ILE A 31 4.95 8.02 -2.92
N VAL A 32 4.66 6.96 -3.67
CA VAL A 32 4.18 5.69 -3.13
C VAL A 32 5.14 4.59 -3.54
N GLN A 33 5.57 3.80 -2.58
CA GLN A 33 6.42 2.64 -2.81
C GLN A 33 5.87 1.45 -2.04
N VAL A 34 5.85 0.29 -2.69
CA VAL A 34 5.45 -0.96 -2.05
C VAL A 34 6.68 -1.85 -1.93
N VAL A 35 6.90 -2.39 -0.75
CA VAL A 35 8.05 -3.26 -0.48
C VAL A 35 7.59 -4.61 0.03
N ASP A 36 8.38 -5.63 -0.29
CA ASP A 36 8.12 -7.02 0.12
C ASP A 36 8.72 -7.24 1.51
N ILE A 37 7.86 -7.62 2.46
CA ILE A 37 8.28 -7.92 3.83
C ILE A 37 7.95 -9.37 4.20
N SER A 38 7.66 -10.23 3.21
CA SER A 38 7.14 -11.57 3.45
C SER A 38 8.16 -12.55 4.00
N ALA A 39 9.44 -12.36 3.71
CA ALA A 39 10.49 -13.26 4.17
C ALA A 39 10.85 -13.03 5.64
N GLY A 40 11.36 -14.06 6.31
CA GLY A 40 11.86 -13.91 7.67
C GLY A 40 13.02 -12.94 7.78
N THR A 41 13.76 -12.74 6.69
CA THR A 41 14.76 -11.68 6.55
C THR A 41 14.39 -10.89 5.32
N PRO A 42 13.43 -9.95 5.44
CA PRO A 42 12.93 -9.25 4.27
C PRO A 42 14.01 -8.37 3.63
N ALA A 43 14.10 -8.46 2.31
CA ALA A 43 15.04 -7.66 1.54
C ALA A 43 14.49 -6.26 1.24
N TYR A 44 13.23 -6.00 1.54
CA TYR A 44 12.53 -4.76 1.21
C TYR A 44 12.60 -4.44 -0.28
N ASP A 45 12.54 -5.48 -1.11
CA ASP A 45 12.52 -5.30 -2.56
C ASP A 45 11.29 -4.49 -2.97
N THR A 46 11.52 -3.52 -3.85
CA THR A 46 10.41 -2.72 -4.41
C THR A 46 9.55 -3.61 -5.31
N VAL A 47 8.26 -3.57 -5.09
CA VAL A 47 7.27 -4.33 -5.86
C VAL A 47 6.53 -3.38 -6.78
N LEU A 48 6.46 -3.73 -8.06
CA LEU A 48 5.70 -2.94 -9.03
C LEU A 48 4.25 -3.38 -9.01
N CYS A 49 3.36 -2.43 -8.79
CA CYS A 49 1.92 -2.67 -8.80
C CYS A 49 1.21 -1.40 -9.28
N ASP A 50 -0.08 -1.53 -9.57
CA ASP A 50 -0.88 -0.40 -10.02
C ASP A 50 -1.29 0.42 -8.80
N ILE A 51 -0.89 1.69 -8.81
CA ILE A 51 -1.23 2.62 -7.75
C ILE A 51 -2.21 3.64 -8.31
N THR A 52 -3.34 3.85 -7.64
CA THR A 52 -4.26 4.94 -7.98
C THR A 52 -4.43 5.85 -6.77
N ARG A 53 -4.79 7.10 -7.05
CA ARG A 53 -5.00 8.14 -6.04
C ARG A 53 -6.39 8.72 -6.22
N PRO A 54 -7.44 7.99 -5.77
CA PRO A 54 -8.81 8.40 -6.09
C PRO A 54 -9.23 9.70 -5.40
N ASN A 55 -8.61 10.04 -4.29
CA ASN A 55 -8.91 11.29 -3.58
C ASN A 55 -7.72 11.68 -2.70
N SER A 56 -7.87 12.74 -1.92
CA SER A 56 -6.77 13.30 -1.12
C SER A 56 -6.49 12.52 0.16
N SER A 57 -7.27 11.51 0.49
CA SER A 57 -7.09 10.76 1.75
C SER A 57 -6.84 9.27 1.54
N THR A 58 -7.02 8.74 0.33
CA THR A 58 -6.83 7.31 0.06
C THR A 58 -6.01 7.06 -1.18
N ILE A 59 -5.33 5.91 -1.21
CA ILE A 59 -4.73 5.33 -2.42
C ILE A 59 -5.22 3.91 -2.56
N THR A 60 -5.12 3.36 -3.77
CA THR A 60 -5.32 1.93 -3.98
C THR A 60 -4.04 1.31 -4.51
N VAL A 61 -3.80 0.07 -4.10
CA VAL A 61 -2.65 -0.73 -4.53
C VAL A 61 -3.20 -2.03 -5.10
N ALA A 62 -3.07 -2.23 -6.40
CA ALA A 62 -3.59 -3.39 -7.09
C ALA A 62 -2.46 -4.30 -7.57
N PHE A 63 -2.56 -5.58 -7.23
CA PHE A 63 -1.60 -6.60 -7.67
C PHE A 63 -2.18 -7.37 -8.85
N ALA A 64 -1.29 -7.98 -9.66
CA ALA A 64 -1.71 -8.76 -10.81
C ALA A 64 -2.46 -10.05 -10.42
N SER A 65 -2.23 -10.55 -9.21
CA SER A 65 -2.91 -11.73 -8.66
C SER A 65 -3.10 -11.54 -7.17
N SER A 66 -3.93 -12.38 -6.56
CA SER A 66 -4.15 -12.33 -5.12
C SER A 66 -2.85 -12.52 -4.36
N VAL A 67 -2.66 -11.74 -3.30
CA VAL A 67 -1.49 -11.81 -2.43
C VAL A 67 -1.94 -12.08 -1.01
N THR A 68 -1.02 -12.58 -0.19
CA THR A 68 -1.27 -12.86 1.22
C THR A 68 -1.18 -11.57 2.02
N ASP A 69 -2.10 -11.39 2.96
CA ASP A 69 -2.04 -10.26 3.88
C ASP A 69 -0.73 -10.25 4.64
N ASP A 70 -0.22 -9.05 4.91
CA ASP A 70 0.98 -8.81 5.69
C ASP A 70 2.29 -9.26 5.00
N ASP A 71 2.24 -9.55 3.70
CA ASP A 71 3.43 -9.83 2.92
C ASP A 71 4.08 -8.58 2.33
N TYR A 72 3.37 -7.47 2.33
CA TYR A 72 3.82 -6.22 1.71
C TYR A 72 3.56 -5.04 2.63
N ARG A 73 4.40 -4.03 2.50
CA ARG A 73 4.24 -2.75 3.20
C ARG A 73 4.23 -1.62 2.20
N VAL A 74 3.32 -0.67 2.38
CA VAL A 74 3.28 0.54 1.56
C VAL A 74 3.91 1.69 2.32
N LEU A 75 4.76 2.44 1.61
CA LEU A 75 5.42 3.64 2.11
C LEU A 75 4.87 4.82 1.31
N ILE A 76 4.37 5.83 1.99
CA ILE A 76 3.73 6.99 1.36
C ILE A 76 4.37 8.25 1.90
N GLN A 77 4.84 9.09 1.00
CA GLN A 77 5.41 10.40 1.35
C GLN A 77 4.60 11.49 0.66
N LYS A 78 4.13 12.46 1.43
CA LYS A 78 3.47 13.64 0.89
C LYS A 78 4.53 14.59 0.33
N VAL A 79 4.35 15.01 -0.92
CA VAL A 79 5.26 15.92 -1.60
C VAL A 79 4.76 17.36 -1.51
N MET A 80 3.43 17.53 -1.63
CA MET A 80 2.80 18.85 -1.58
C MET A 80 1.51 18.82 -0.79
#